data_2107d04d580a31407907025396565329
#
_entry.id   2107d04d580a31407907025396565329
#
_cell.length_a   1.000
_cell.length_b   1.000
_cell.length_c   1.000
_cell.angle_alpha   90.00
_cell.angle_beta   90.00
_cell.angle_gamma   90.00
#
_symmetry.space_group_name_H-M   'P 1'
#
loop_
_entity.id
_entity.type
_entity.pdbx_description
1 polymer ?
#
loop_
_entity_poly.entity_id
_entity_poly.type
_entity_poly.pdbx_seq_one_letter_code
_entity_poly.pdbx_strand_id
1 'polypeptide(L)' 'MVLKLTKGTVKWFNGRKGYGFITPEEGTDVFVHYSALSGKDDEFKTLNENDEVEFDTTEGQKGLQAVNVVITEKASLF' A
#
# COMPACT_ATOMS: atom_id res chain seq x y z
N MET A 1 15.32 17.30 -0.82
CA MET A 1 14.88 16.01 -0.29
C MET A 1 14.22 15.19 -1.38
N VAL A 2 14.68 13.98 -1.56
CA VAL A 2 14.17 13.15 -2.64
C VAL A 2 13.18 12.13 -2.06
N LEU A 3 11.95 12.20 -2.53
CA LEU A 3 10.97 11.19 -2.18
C LEU A 3 11.14 10.04 -3.15
N LYS A 4 11.40 8.88 -2.61
CA LYS A 4 11.63 7.72 -3.44
C LYS A 4 10.38 6.88 -3.50
N LEU A 5 9.74 6.88 -4.66
CA LEU A 5 8.57 6.07 -4.87
C LEU A 5 8.97 4.61 -5.01
N THR A 6 8.33 3.76 -4.26
CA THR A 6 8.60 2.34 -4.27
C THR A 6 7.40 1.61 -4.87
N LYS A 7 7.68 0.64 -5.71
CA LYS A 7 6.62 -0.19 -6.27
C LYS A 7 6.52 -1.48 -5.49
N GLY A 8 5.30 -1.97 -5.37
CA GLY A 8 5.10 -3.23 -4.69
C GLY A 8 3.77 -3.84 -5.04
N THR A 9 3.52 -4.99 -4.45
CA THR A 9 2.28 -5.74 -4.67
C THR A 9 1.64 -5.98 -3.33
N VAL A 10 0.33 -5.81 -3.25
CA VAL A 10 -0.39 -6.04 -2.00
C VAL A 10 -0.35 -7.53 -1.66
N LYS A 11 0.22 -7.83 -0.51
CA LYS A 11 0.28 -9.20 -0.02
C LYS A 11 -1.06 -9.63 0.53
N TRP A 12 -1.64 -8.79 1.38
CA TRP A 12 -3.00 -8.96 1.85
C TRP A 12 -3.44 -7.65 2.50
N PHE A 13 -4.73 -7.47 2.59
CA PHE A 13 -5.28 -6.29 3.22
C PHE A 13 -6.63 -6.65 3.81
N ASN A 14 -6.83 -6.26 5.07
CA ASN A 14 -8.10 -6.50 5.76
C ASN A 14 -8.90 -5.21 5.78
N GLY A 15 -9.92 -5.15 4.94
CA GLY A 15 -10.72 -3.94 4.82
C GLY A 15 -11.52 -3.60 6.06
N ARG A 16 -11.83 -4.58 6.88
CA ARG A 16 -12.59 -4.34 8.10
C ARG A 16 -11.70 -3.70 9.17
N LYS A 17 -10.48 -4.18 9.28
CA LYS A 17 -9.54 -3.66 10.27
C LYS A 17 -8.77 -2.47 9.73
N GLY A 18 -8.72 -2.32 8.41
CA GLY A 18 -8.10 -1.17 7.80
C GLY A 18 -6.60 -1.21 7.69
N TYR A 19 -6.01 -2.39 7.62
CA TYR A 19 -4.56 -2.49 7.45
C TYR A 19 -4.17 -3.77 6.73
N GLY A 20 -2.93 -3.79 6.29
CA GLY A 20 -2.40 -4.95 5.62
C GLY A 20 -0.92 -4.77 5.36
N PHE A 21 -0.41 -5.52 4.39
CA PHE A 21 1.01 -5.49 4.05
C PHE A 21 1.19 -5.46 2.54
N ILE A 22 2.25 -4.77 2.14
CA ILE A 22 2.65 -4.69 0.75
C ILE A 22 4.02 -5.32 0.64
N THR A 23 4.21 -6.13 -0.39
CA THR A 23 5.51 -6.73 -0.67
C THR A 23 6.19 -5.86 -1.73
N PRO A 24 7.22 -5.09 -1.35
CA PRO A 24 7.91 -4.26 -2.33
C PRO A 24 8.76 -5.10 -3.25
N GLU A 25 9.22 -4.49 -4.33
CA GLU A 25 10.08 -5.20 -5.27
C GLU A 25 11.39 -5.62 -4.60
N GLU A 26 11.82 -4.84 -3.64
CA GLU A 26 13.02 -5.15 -2.87
C GLU A 26 12.72 -4.99 -1.40
N GLY A 27 13.23 -5.92 -0.61
CA GLY A 27 13.18 -5.77 0.83
C GLY A 27 12.04 -6.54 1.46
N THR A 28 11.75 -6.18 2.69
CA THR A 28 10.76 -6.87 3.49
C THR A 28 9.40 -6.23 3.35
N ASP A 29 8.38 -6.98 3.74
CA ASP A 29 7.02 -6.47 3.68
C ASP A 29 6.87 -5.17 4.43
N VAL A 30 6.02 -4.30 3.91
CA VAL A 30 5.80 -2.98 4.46
C VAL A 30 4.36 -2.89 4.96
N PHE A 31 4.21 -2.40 6.18
CA PHE A 31 2.88 -2.23 6.78
C PHE A 31 2.14 -1.09 6.08
N VAL A 32 0.85 -1.26 5.87
CA VAL A 32 0.02 -0.23 5.27
C VAL A 32 -1.30 -0.12 6.04
N HIS A 33 -1.71 1.12 6.29
CA HIS A 33 -2.97 1.42 6.95
C HIS A 33 -3.87 2.17 5.97
N TYR A 34 -5.19 2.02 6.10
CA TYR A 34 -6.09 2.64 5.13
C TYR A 34 -5.91 4.15 5.05
N SER A 35 -5.48 4.77 6.13
CA SER A 35 -5.26 6.22 6.12
C SER A 35 -4.12 6.63 5.20
N ALA A 36 -3.28 5.68 4.80
CA ALA A 36 -2.17 5.96 3.90
C ALA A 36 -2.59 5.85 2.43
N LEU A 37 -3.79 5.36 2.17
CA LEU A 37 -4.24 5.21 0.80
C LEU A 37 -4.61 6.56 0.24
N SER A 38 -4.03 6.89 -0.90
CA SER A 38 -4.31 8.13 -1.60
C SER A 38 -5.21 7.84 -2.77
N GLY A 39 -6.26 8.62 -2.90
CA GLY A 39 -7.16 8.42 -4.00
C GLY A 39 -8.26 9.43 -3.93
N LYS A 40 -8.92 9.62 -5.05
CA LYS A 40 -10.00 10.57 -5.11
C LYS A 40 -11.31 9.97 -4.63
N ASP A 41 -11.37 8.66 -4.60
CA ASP A 41 -12.58 7.98 -4.18
C ASP A 41 -12.47 7.56 -2.73
N ASP A 42 -13.13 8.31 -1.88
CA ASP A 42 -13.15 7.96 -0.47
C ASP A 42 -13.94 6.70 -0.21
N GLU A 43 -14.70 6.25 -1.21
CA GLU A 43 -15.52 5.08 -1.03
C GLU A 43 -14.73 3.79 -0.94
N PHE A 44 -13.53 3.77 -1.52
CA PHE A 44 -12.79 2.53 -1.63
C PHE A 44 -11.39 2.66 -1.08
N LYS A 45 -11.32 2.90 0.22
CA LYS A 45 -10.02 2.93 0.88
C LYS A 45 -9.66 1.52 1.31
N THR A 46 -9.50 0.67 0.31
CA THR A 46 -9.15 -0.70 0.56
C THR A 46 -8.27 -1.20 -0.58
N LEU A 47 -7.45 -2.18 -0.25
CA LEU A 47 -6.58 -2.81 -1.23
C LEU A 47 -7.01 -4.26 -1.39
N ASN A 48 -6.77 -4.81 -2.56
CA ASN A 48 -7.03 -6.22 -2.81
C ASN A 48 -5.71 -6.95 -2.99
N GLU A 49 -5.70 -8.22 -2.66
CA GLU A 49 -4.50 -9.03 -2.84
C GLU A 49 -4.03 -8.93 -4.29
N ASN A 50 -2.73 -8.80 -4.44
CA ASN A 50 -2.05 -8.77 -5.72
C ASN A 50 -2.25 -7.47 -6.52
N ASP A 51 -2.91 -6.47 -5.94
CA ASP A 51 -2.95 -5.16 -6.58
C ASP A 51 -1.53 -4.60 -6.62
N GLU A 52 -1.20 -3.93 -7.71
CA GLU A 52 0.09 -3.25 -7.80
C GLU A 52 -0.06 -1.82 -7.34
N VAL A 53 0.87 -1.39 -6.53
CA VAL A 53 0.79 -0.07 -5.91
C VAL A 53 2.14 0.62 -5.96
N GLU A 54 2.09 1.94 -5.84
CA GLU A 54 3.30 2.74 -5.63
C GLU A 54 3.09 3.50 -4.33
N PHE A 55 4.16 3.66 -3.58
CA PHE A 55 4.04 4.28 -2.28
C PHE A 55 5.39 4.80 -1.81
N ASP A 56 5.34 5.70 -0.84
CA ASP A 56 6.54 6.15 -0.11
C ASP A 56 6.62 5.35 1.17
N THR A 57 7.79 5.27 1.73
CA THR A 57 7.98 4.58 2.99
C THR A 57 8.44 5.55 4.06
N THR A 58 8.04 5.27 5.27
CA THR A 58 8.49 6.02 6.42
C THR A 58 8.65 5.04 7.57
N GLU A 59 9.46 5.42 8.55
CA GLU A 59 9.64 4.57 9.71
C GLU A 59 8.51 4.78 10.69
N GLY A 60 7.85 3.70 11.05
CA GLY A 60 6.79 3.73 12.02
C GLY A 60 7.16 2.92 13.25
N GLN A 61 6.22 2.80 14.16
CA GLN A 61 6.45 2.05 15.40
C GLN A 61 6.68 0.57 15.14
N LYS A 62 6.12 0.07 14.06
CA LYS A 62 6.24 -1.36 13.72
C LYS A 62 7.24 -1.62 12.62
N GLY A 63 8.07 -0.64 12.32
CA GLY A 63 9.03 -0.75 11.24
C GLY A 63 8.63 0.11 10.08
N LEU A 64 9.01 -0.28 8.88
CA LEU A 64 8.68 0.50 7.69
C LEU A 64 7.18 0.48 7.44
N GLN A 65 6.67 1.62 7.05
CA GLN A 65 5.26 1.84 6.86
C GLN A 65 5.04 2.57 5.55
N ALA A 66 4.05 2.12 4.77
CA ALA A 66 3.73 2.75 3.50
C ALA A 66 2.89 3.99 3.72
N VAL A 67 3.17 5.04 2.96
CA VAL A 67 2.37 6.25 2.97
C VAL A 67 2.15 6.68 1.52
N ASN A 68 1.11 7.45 1.30
CA ASN A 68 0.79 7.95 -0.04
C ASN A 68 0.65 6.81 -1.04
N VAL A 69 -0.07 5.78 -0.66
CA VAL A 69 -0.22 4.59 -1.48
C VAL A 69 -1.20 4.86 -2.61
N VAL A 70 -0.78 4.53 -3.83
CA VAL A 70 -1.60 4.69 -5.01
C VAL A 70 -1.64 3.37 -5.75
N ILE A 71 -2.83 2.92 -6.12
CA ILE A 71 -2.97 1.70 -6.89
C ILE A 71 -2.65 2.02 -8.34
N THR A 72 -1.64 1.35 -8.87
CA THR A 72 -1.25 1.57 -10.27
C THR A 72 -1.88 0.56 -11.19
N GLU A 73 -2.18 -0.62 -10.68
CA GLU A 73 -2.83 -1.64 -11.48
C GLU A 73 -3.58 -2.59 -10.58
N LYS A 74 -4.84 -2.78 -10.88
CA LYS A 74 -5.65 -3.70 -10.08
C LYS A 74 -5.40 -5.13 -10.54
N ALA A 75 -5.33 -6.04 -9.57
CA ALA A 75 -5.06 -7.44 -9.86
C ALA A 75 -6.18 -8.07 -10.65
N SER A 76 -7.40 -7.68 -10.36
CA SER A 76 -8.56 -8.25 -11.02
C SER A 76 -9.04 -7.29 -12.11
N LEU A 77 -8.91 -7.72 -13.35
CA LEU A 77 -9.28 -6.90 -14.48
C LEU A 77 -10.62 -7.29 -15.09
N PHE A 78 -11.27 -8.21 -14.51
CA PHE A 78 -12.57 -8.67 -15.02
C PHE A 78 -13.62 -8.56 -13.99
#